data_1e220b65be69d97115e81de2920f7b65
#
_entry.id   1e220b65be69d97115e81de2920f7b65
#
_cell.length_a   1.000
_cell.length_b   1.000
_cell.length_c   1.000
_cell.angle_alpha   90.00
_cell.angle_beta   90.00
_cell.angle_gamma   90.00
#
_symmetry.space_group_name_H-M   'P 1'
#
loop_
_entity.id
_entity.type
_entity.pdbx_description
1 polymer ?
#
loop_
_entity_poly.entity_id
_entity_poly.type
_entity_poly.pdbx_seq_one_letter_code
_entity_poly.pdbx_strand_id
1 'polypeptide(L)'
;NVFDYELNSDALFTYHDSFANGLHVNASAGGNMMQQSYDMLAASVVGLITPGVYKLANGVSNPNVQTVIKKKALNSLYFTANFAYKDKLFLDVTGRNDWSSTLPKSNRSFFYPSVSVSAVMNELFLMPEPINLLKVRGSFAQVGNDTDPYKTSPYYGTSDFPGSAVVASTLYNQDFKPEISTNYEAGFDLRMFQNRIGLDFTFYYNRTK
;
A
#
# COMPACT_ATOMS: atom_id res chain seq x y z
N ASN A 1 13.24 22.06 13.20
CA ASN A 1 12.14 22.30 12.27
C ASN A 1 11.96 21.07 11.38
N VAL A 2 10.72 20.66 11.19
CA VAL A 2 10.33 19.61 10.25
C VAL A 2 9.31 20.21 9.31
N PHE A 3 9.49 19.98 8.01
CA PHE A 3 8.52 20.26 6.97
C PHE A 3 8.25 18.97 6.20
N ASP A 4 7.01 18.52 6.22
CA ASP A 4 6.56 17.31 5.54
C ASP A 4 5.31 17.63 4.75
N TYR A 5 5.30 17.24 3.47
CA TYR A 5 4.10 17.33 2.65
C TYR A 5 3.96 16.12 1.73
N GLU A 6 2.73 15.78 1.43
CA GLU A 6 2.36 14.81 0.43
C GLU A 6 1.34 15.43 -0.53
N LEU A 7 1.63 15.32 -1.82
CA LEU A 7 0.74 15.74 -2.90
C LEU A 7 0.27 14.50 -3.65
N ASN A 8 -1.05 14.30 -3.68
CA ASN A 8 -1.70 13.25 -4.45
C ASN A 8 -2.59 13.87 -5.53
N SER A 9 -2.49 13.33 -6.73
CA SER A 9 -3.32 13.69 -7.87
C SER A 9 -3.88 12.43 -8.51
N ASP A 10 -5.20 12.34 -8.59
CA ASP A 10 -5.92 11.19 -9.13
C ASP A 10 -6.78 11.59 -10.32
N ALA A 11 -6.83 10.70 -11.32
CA ALA A 11 -7.81 10.74 -12.39
C ALA A 11 -8.48 9.37 -12.50
N LEU A 12 -9.81 9.35 -12.52
CA LEU A 12 -10.60 8.13 -12.58
C LEU A 12 -11.70 8.26 -13.63
N PHE A 13 -11.80 7.26 -14.49
CA PHE A 13 -12.89 7.08 -15.44
C PHE A 13 -13.70 5.85 -15.02
N THR A 14 -15.02 5.99 -14.94
CA THR A 14 -15.93 4.92 -14.57
C THR A 14 -16.97 4.72 -15.66
N TYR A 15 -17.18 3.46 -16.01
CA TYR A 15 -18.27 2.98 -16.87
C TYR A 15 -19.16 2.05 -16.06
N HIS A 16 -20.47 2.21 -16.17
CA HIS A 16 -21.44 1.29 -15.60
C HIS A 16 -22.56 1.04 -16.60
N ASP A 17 -22.99 -0.21 -16.66
CA ASP A 17 -24.10 -0.61 -17.51
C ASP A 17 -24.81 -1.84 -16.94
N SER A 18 -26.07 -2.00 -17.36
CA SER A 18 -26.96 -3.09 -16.98
C SER A 18 -27.60 -3.68 -18.24
N PHE A 19 -27.18 -4.89 -18.58
CA PHE A 19 -27.62 -5.57 -19.79
C PHE A 19 -28.92 -6.35 -19.56
N ALA A 20 -29.73 -6.46 -20.61
CA ALA A 20 -31.03 -7.14 -20.56
C ALA A 20 -30.96 -8.64 -20.16
N ASN A 21 -29.81 -9.27 -20.31
CA ASN A 21 -29.55 -10.66 -19.88
C ASN A 21 -29.31 -10.82 -18.35
N GLY A 22 -29.40 -9.72 -17.58
CA GLY A 22 -29.17 -9.69 -16.14
C GLY A 22 -27.70 -9.58 -15.72
N LEU A 23 -26.83 -9.17 -16.66
CA LEU A 23 -25.44 -8.84 -16.35
C LEU A 23 -25.32 -7.36 -16.02
N HIS A 24 -24.81 -7.04 -14.85
CA HIS A 24 -24.40 -5.70 -14.43
C HIS A 24 -22.89 -5.61 -14.48
N VAL A 25 -22.38 -4.55 -15.08
CA VAL A 25 -20.95 -4.27 -15.21
C VAL A 25 -20.65 -2.89 -14.64
N ASN A 26 -19.67 -2.81 -13.75
CA ASN A 26 -19.09 -1.57 -13.29
C ASN A 26 -17.57 -1.67 -13.44
N ALA A 27 -16.99 -0.85 -14.31
CA ALA A 27 -15.56 -0.87 -14.60
C ALA A 27 -14.98 0.54 -14.44
N SER A 28 -13.84 0.62 -13.82
CA SER A 28 -13.10 1.87 -13.66
C SER A 28 -11.64 1.67 -14.03
N ALA A 29 -11.05 2.71 -14.62
CA ALA A 29 -9.62 2.79 -14.87
C ALA A 29 -9.10 4.17 -14.48
N GLY A 30 -7.96 4.23 -13.87
CA GLY A 30 -7.43 5.49 -13.37
C GLY A 30 -5.92 5.49 -13.20
N GLY A 31 -5.41 6.66 -12.88
CA GLY A 31 -4.00 6.87 -12.54
C GLY A 31 -3.85 7.78 -11.33
N ASN A 32 -2.84 7.52 -10.56
CA ASN A 32 -2.45 8.31 -9.40
C ASN A 32 -0.99 8.75 -9.54
N MET A 33 -0.70 9.98 -9.15
CA MET A 33 0.64 10.53 -8.98
C MET A 33 0.78 11.02 -7.55
N MET A 34 1.71 10.42 -6.80
CA MET A 34 2.03 10.82 -5.44
C MET A 34 3.45 11.36 -5.38
N GLN A 35 3.62 12.49 -4.70
CA GLN A 35 4.92 13.10 -4.38
C GLN A 35 4.97 13.40 -2.88
N GLN A 36 6.03 12.97 -2.24
CA GLN A 36 6.28 13.22 -0.82
C GLN A 36 7.67 13.85 -0.65
N SER A 37 7.74 14.87 0.20
CA SER A 37 9.00 15.49 0.63
C SER A 37 8.99 15.66 2.13
N TYR A 38 10.04 15.15 2.76
CA TYR A 38 10.32 15.30 4.18
C TYR A 38 11.65 16.01 4.34
N ASP A 39 11.63 17.20 4.94
CA ASP A 39 12.80 18.03 5.21
C ASP A 39 12.90 18.29 6.72
N MET A 40 14.00 17.87 7.33
CA MET A 40 14.27 18.08 8.75
C MET A 40 15.59 18.82 8.94
N LEU A 41 15.54 19.90 9.72
CA LEU A 41 16.71 20.57 10.27
C LEU A 41 16.65 20.48 11.79
N ALA A 42 17.60 19.75 12.39
CA ALA A 42 17.78 19.66 13.82
C ALA A 42 19.12 20.28 14.23
N ALA A 43 19.14 21.00 15.35
CA ALA A 43 20.35 21.55 15.92
C ALA A 43 20.32 21.31 17.43
N SER A 44 21.46 20.92 17.97
CA SER A 44 21.64 20.70 19.41
C SER A 44 22.98 21.22 19.90
N VAL A 45 23.03 21.66 21.15
CA VAL A 45 24.26 22.05 21.84
C VAL A 45 24.42 21.21 23.11
N VAL A 46 25.67 20.93 23.45
CA VAL A 46 26.02 20.23 24.71
C VAL A 46 26.54 21.26 25.71
N GLY A 47 25.84 21.32 26.87
CA GLY A 47 26.14 22.29 27.90
C GLY A 47 25.69 23.71 27.61
N LEU A 48 25.51 24.51 28.64
CA LEU A 48 25.13 25.91 28.56
C LEU A 48 26.17 26.76 29.23
N ILE A 49 26.61 27.86 28.58
CA ILE A 49 27.56 28.84 29.17
C ILE A 49 26.89 29.52 30.34
N THR A 50 25.65 29.99 30.19
CA THR A 50 24.83 30.60 31.22
C THR A 50 23.67 29.67 31.59
N PRO A 51 23.63 29.13 32.84
CA PRO A 51 22.55 28.30 33.29
C PRO A 51 21.17 28.99 33.18
N GLY A 52 20.16 28.22 32.75
CA GLY A 52 18.78 28.72 32.59
C GLY A 52 18.49 29.48 31.29
N VAL A 53 19.48 29.74 30.44
CA VAL A 53 19.29 30.38 29.12
C VAL A 53 19.30 29.31 28.04
N TYR A 54 18.13 28.83 27.62
CA TYR A 54 17.95 27.76 26.64
C TYR A 54 17.93 28.29 25.19
N LYS A 55 19.10 28.65 24.69
CA LYS A 55 19.32 29.09 23.30
C LYS A 55 20.50 28.36 22.67
N LEU A 56 20.45 28.05 21.38
CA LEU A 56 21.55 27.40 20.67
C LEU A 56 22.84 28.24 20.73
N ALA A 57 22.72 29.56 20.71
CA ALA A 57 23.87 30.47 20.83
C ALA A 57 24.51 30.50 22.24
N ASN A 58 23.88 29.89 23.25
CA ASN A 58 24.39 29.79 24.61
C ASN A 58 25.06 28.42 24.87
N GLY A 59 25.34 27.64 23.84
CA GLY A 59 26.07 26.38 23.96
C GLY A 59 27.52 26.56 24.25
N VAL A 60 28.13 25.68 25.04
CA VAL A 60 29.57 25.64 25.31
C VAL A 60 30.38 25.29 24.04
N SER A 61 29.78 24.53 23.15
CA SER A 61 30.37 24.14 21.86
C SER A 61 29.50 24.63 20.68
N ASN A 62 30.09 24.59 19.50
CA ASN A 62 29.34 24.81 18.27
C ASN A 62 28.11 23.87 18.19
N PRO A 63 26.96 24.33 17.71
CA PRO A 63 25.80 23.46 17.54
C PRO A 63 26.12 22.29 16.61
N ASN A 64 25.74 21.09 17.02
CA ASN A 64 25.65 19.95 16.12
C ASN A 64 24.37 20.11 15.25
N VAL A 65 24.55 20.24 13.94
CA VAL A 65 23.47 20.46 12.98
C VAL A 65 23.27 19.20 12.14
N GLN A 66 22.05 18.70 12.12
CA GLN A 66 21.65 17.57 11.29
C GLN A 66 20.59 18.01 10.29
N THR A 67 20.82 17.70 9.02
CA THR A 67 19.85 17.90 7.94
C THR A 67 19.46 16.53 7.36
N VAL A 68 18.16 16.26 7.26
CA VAL A 68 17.63 15.06 6.62
C VAL A 68 16.64 15.49 5.55
N ILE A 69 16.89 15.08 4.31
CA ILE A 69 16.00 15.34 3.17
C ILE A 69 15.61 13.99 2.59
N LYS A 70 14.29 13.71 2.53
CA LYS A 70 13.75 12.51 1.90
C LYS A 70 12.72 12.91 0.87
N LYS A 71 12.88 12.43 -0.36
CA LYS A 71 11.92 12.65 -1.45
C LYS A 71 11.50 11.32 -2.04
N LYS A 72 10.20 11.17 -2.25
CA LYS A 72 9.60 9.99 -2.84
C LYS A 72 8.57 10.40 -3.89
N ALA A 73 8.53 9.67 -4.98
CA ALA A 73 7.49 9.78 -5.99
C ALA A 73 6.99 8.37 -6.35
N LEU A 74 5.68 8.23 -6.48
CA LEU A 74 5.00 7.01 -6.88
C LEU A 74 3.97 7.36 -7.95
N ASN A 75 4.11 6.77 -9.13
CA ASN A 75 3.11 6.85 -10.19
C ASN A 75 2.40 5.51 -10.30
N SER A 76 1.11 5.54 -10.53
CA SER A 76 0.29 4.33 -10.54
C SER A 76 -0.71 4.36 -11.67
N LEU A 77 -0.95 3.20 -12.29
CA LEU A 77 -2.12 2.95 -13.12
C LEU A 77 -2.88 1.79 -12.53
N TYR A 78 -4.20 1.91 -12.48
CA TYR A 78 -5.04 0.87 -11.90
C TYR A 78 -6.36 0.73 -12.64
N PHE A 79 -6.94 -0.45 -12.53
CA PHE A 79 -8.29 -0.73 -13.00
C PHE A 79 -9.04 -1.58 -11.98
N THR A 80 -10.36 -1.45 -12.00
CA THR A 80 -11.30 -2.32 -11.29
C THR A 80 -12.42 -2.71 -12.23
N ALA A 81 -12.90 -3.94 -12.12
CA ALA A 81 -14.07 -4.41 -12.86
C ALA A 81 -14.91 -5.31 -11.96
N ASN A 82 -16.17 -4.92 -11.77
CA ASN A 82 -17.15 -5.66 -10.99
C ASN A 82 -18.23 -6.17 -11.93
N PHE A 83 -18.50 -7.46 -11.87
CA PHE A 83 -19.53 -8.14 -12.65
C PHE A 83 -20.52 -8.78 -11.69
N ALA A 84 -21.80 -8.49 -11.87
CA ALA A 84 -22.87 -9.17 -11.17
C ALA A 84 -23.81 -9.80 -12.20
N TYR A 85 -24.05 -11.09 -12.09
CA TYR A 85 -24.94 -11.82 -12.97
C TYR A 85 -26.19 -12.26 -12.22
N LYS A 86 -27.34 -11.66 -12.58
CA LYS A 86 -28.66 -11.94 -11.99
C LYS A 86 -28.70 -11.86 -10.47
N ASP A 87 -27.84 -11.03 -9.87
CA ASP A 87 -27.66 -10.91 -8.42
C ASP A 87 -27.32 -12.24 -7.68
N LYS A 88 -26.81 -13.23 -8.42
CA LYS A 88 -26.47 -14.57 -7.93
C LYS A 88 -24.99 -14.84 -7.90
N LEU A 89 -24.29 -14.36 -8.92
CA LEU A 89 -22.84 -14.53 -9.11
C LEU A 89 -22.19 -13.16 -9.20
N PHE A 90 -21.10 -13.00 -8.46
CA PHE A 90 -20.33 -11.77 -8.43
C PHE A 90 -18.86 -12.11 -8.70
N LEU A 91 -18.24 -11.32 -9.56
CA LEU A 91 -16.82 -11.38 -9.87
C LEU A 91 -16.26 -9.98 -9.80
N ASP A 92 -15.23 -9.80 -8.95
CA ASP A 92 -14.47 -8.57 -8.87
C ASP A 92 -13.03 -8.85 -9.32
N VAL A 93 -12.55 -8.01 -10.21
CA VAL A 93 -11.17 -8.08 -10.71
C VAL A 93 -10.53 -6.72 -10.57
N THR A 94 -9.34 -6.67 -9.99
CA THR A 94 -8.57 -5.44 -9.93
C THR A 94 -7.14 -5.68 -10.36
N GLY A 95 -6.50 -4.65 -10.83
CA GLY A 95 -5.06 -4.67 -11.09
C GLY A 95 -4.49 -3.28 -10.93
N ARG A 96 -3.29 -3.22 -10.36
CA ARG A 96 -2.56 -1.98 -10.20
C ARG A 96 -1.10 -2.21 -10.55
N ASN A 97 -0.53 -1.27 -11.28
CA ASN A 97 0.90 -1.19 -11.53
C ASN A 97 1.44 0.11 -10.96
N ASP A 98 2.45 -0.01 -10.11
CA ASP A 98 3.13 1.11 -9.49
C ASP A 98 4.55 1.24 -10.06
N TRP A 99 5.00 2.51 -10.19
CA TRP A 99 6.37 2.89 -10.52
C TRP A 99 6.91 3.75 -9.39
N SER A 100 7.79 3.18 -8.57
CA SER A 100 8.35 3.87 -7.41
C SER A 100 9.75 4.43 -7.68
N SER A 101 9.99 5.66 -7.25
CA SER A 101 11.32 6.29 -7.29
C SER A 101 12.30 5.71 -6.27
N THR A 102 11.82 4.97 -5.29
CA THR A 102 12.66 4.38 -4.23
C THR A 102 13.35 3.09 -4.64
N LEU A 103 12.88 2.48 -5.74
CA LEU A 103 13.41 1.23 -6.28
C LEU A 103 14.38 1.47 -7.45
N PRO A 104 15.32 0.55 -7.70
CA PRO A 104 16.23 0.63 -8.83
C PRO A 104 15.47 0.57 -10.16
N LYS A 105 16.07 1.14 -11.23
CA LYS A 105 15.42 1.24 -12.54
C LYS A 105 14.90 -0.11 -13.09
N SER A 106 15.59 -1.20 -12.79
CA SER A 106 15.21 -2.56 -13.18
C SER A 106 13.95 -3.08 -12.51
N ASN A 107 13.67 -2.64 -11.27
CA ASN A 107 12.62 -3.19 -10.41
C ASN A 107 11.59 -2.15 -9.94
N ARG A 108 11.62 -0.93 -10.52
CA ARG A 108 10.73 0.15 -10.08
C ARG A 108 9.26 -0.07 -10.40
N SER A 109 8.98 -0.89 -11.44
CA SER A 109 7.63 -1.20 -11.88
C SER A 109 7.22 -2.55 -11.31
N PHE A 110 6.08 -2.58 -10.62
CA PHE A 110 5.54 -3.81 -10.06
C PHE A 110 4.02 -3.82 -10.17
N PHE A 111 3.50 -4.93 -10.68
CA PHE A 111 2.08 -5.17 -10.89
C PHE A 111 1.55 -6.12 -9.84
N TYR A 112 0.36 -5.83 -9.31
CA TYR A 112 -0.32 -6.69 -8.36
C TYR A 112 -1.83 -6.74 -8.64
N PRO A 113 -2.35 -7.95 -8.91
CA PRO A 113 -3.77 -8.20 -9.20
C PRO A 113 -4.54 -8.59 -7.96
N SER A 114 -5.87 -8.46 -8.03
CA SER A 114 -6.78 -9.22 -7.17
C SER A 114 -7.98 -9.76 -7.95
N VAL A 115 -8.51 -10.87 -7.49
CA VAL A 115 -9.73 -11.49 -8.00
C VAL A 115 -10.55 -11.98 -6.82
N SER A 116 -11.84 -11.64 -6.80
CA SER A 116 -12.80 -12.12 -5.82
C SER A 116 -14.03 -12.68 -6.55
N VAL A 117 -14.49 -13.84 -6.10
CA VAL A 117 -15.70 -14.49 -6.60
C VAL A 117 -16.63 -14.77 -5.44
N SER A 118 -17.91 -14.46 -5.61
CA SER A 118 -18.92 -14.90 -4.65
C SER A 118 -20.20 -15.36 -5.34
N ALA A 119 -20.90 -16.31 -4.72
CA ALA A 119 -22.11 -16.91 -5.23
C ALA A 119 -23.17 -17.04 -4.13
N VAL A 120 -24.41 -16.65 -4.46
CA VAL A 120 -25.59 -16.88 -3.62
C VAL A 120 -26.17 -18.23 -4.01
N MET A 121 -25.87 -19.25 -3.21
CA MET A 121 -26.17 -20.65 -3.55
C MET A 121 -27.67 -20.93 -3.59
N ASN A 122 -28.47 -20.26 -2.76
CA ASN A 122 -29.94 -20.39 -2.77
C ASN A 122 -30.57 -19.95 -4.10
N GLU A 123 -29.94 -19.05 -4.82
CA GLU A 123 -30.42 -18.58 -6.11
C GLU A 123 -29.97 -19.47 -7.29
N LEU A 124 -28.96 -20.31 -7.05
CA LEU A 124 -28.42 -21.23 -8.04
C LEU A 124 -28.99 -22.64 -7.91
N PHE A 125 -29.30 -23.07 -6.68
CA PHE A 125 -29.75 -24.40 -6.35
C PHE A 125 -30.93 -24.39 -5.39
N LEU A 126 -31.79 -25.38 -5.47
CA LEU A 126 -32.84 -25.60 -4.48
C LEU A 126 -32.20 -26.04 -3.17
N MET A 127 -32.34 -25.21 -2.13
CA MET A 127 -31.81 -25.48 -0.80
C MET A 127 -32.89 -26.09 0.11
N PRO A 128 -32.55 -26.95 1.08
CA PRO A 128 -33.48 -27.43 2.08
C PRO A 128 -34.11 -26.27 2.88
N GLU A 129 -35.36 -26.42 3.31
CA GLU A 129 -36.14 -25.40 4.04
C GLU A 129 -35.42 -24.70 5.21
N PRO A 130 -34.58 -25.34 6.05
CA PRO A 130 -33.93 -24.62 7.13
C PRO A 130 -32.92 -23.59 6.66
N ILE A 131 -32.45 -23.65 5.41
CA ILE A 131 -31.42 -22.74 4.89
C ILE A 131 -32.08 -21.56 4.18
N ASN A 132 -31.94 -20.36 4.76
CA ASN A 132 -32.50 -19.14 4.20
C ASN A 132 -31.50 -18.42 3.28
N LEU A 133 -30.21 -18.51 3.60
CA LEU A 133 -29.12 -17.94 2.80
C LEU A 133 -27.88 -18.83 2.94
N LEU A 134 -27.27 -19.15 1.84
CA LEU A 134 -25.91 -19.65 1.78
C LEU A 134 -25.16 -18.87 0.69
N LYS A 135 -24.26 -17.99 1.12
CA LYS A 135 -23.34 -17.29 0.23
C LYS A 135 -21.93 -17.84 0.44
N VAL A 136 -21.29 -18.24 -0.63
CA VAL A 136 -19.89 -18.66 -0.62
C VAL A 136 -19.02 -17.60 -1.28
N ARG A 137 -17.79 -17.44 -0.82
CA ARG A 137 -16.84 -16.46 -1.35
C ARG A 137 -15.43 -17.02 -1.37
N GLY A 138 -14.65 -16.58 -2.35
CA GLY A 138 -13.23 -16.87 -2.43
C GLY A 138 -12.50 -15.70 -3.07
N SER A 139 -11.31 -15.39 -2.59
CA SER A 139 -10.50 -14.31 -3.15
C SER A 139 -9.02 -14.63 -3.16
N PHE A 140 -8.35 -14.02 -4.12
CA PHE A 140 -6.92 -13.94 -4.24
C PHE A 140 -6.54 -12.48 -4.42
N ALA A 141 -5.57 -12.00 -3.65
CA ALA A 141 -5.08 -10.63 -3.79
C ALA A 141 -3.57 -10.57 -3.57
N GLN A 142 -2.91 -9.74 -4.37
CA GLN A 142 -1.54 -9.33 -4.12
C GLN A 142 -1.50 -7.84 -3.79
N VAL A 143 -0.55 -7.46 -2.92
CA VAL A 143 -0.26 -6.06 -2.59
C VAL A 143 1.24 -5.88 -2.63
N GLY A 144 1.67 -4.88 -3.40
CA GLY A 144 3.07 -4.49 -3.47
C GLY A 144 3.38 -3.35 -2.50
N ASN A 145 4.55 -3.39 -1.90
CA ASN A 145 5.07 -2.32 -1.06
C ASN A 145 6.51 -2.00 -1.46
N ASP A 146 6.80 -0.72 -1.60
CA ASP A 146 8.16 -0.24 -1.86
C ASP A 146 8.93 0.03 -0.56
N THR A 147 10.11 0.62 -0.65
CA THR A 147 10.97 0.90 0.49
C THR A 147 11.09 2.41 0.75
N ASP A 148 11.77 2.77 1.83
CA ASP A 148 12.18 4.16 2.08
C ASP A 148 13.15 4.66 0.99
N PRO A 149 13.19 5.97 0.75
CA PRO A 149 14.15 6.58 -0.18
C PRO A 149 15.61 6.29 0.17
N TYR A 150 16.47 6.26 -0.87
CA TYR A 150 17.94 6.20 -0.78
C TYR A 150 18.52 4.92 -0.18
N LYS A 151 17.79 3.81 -0.18
CA LYS A 151 18.28 2.50 0.29
C LYS A 151 18.93 1.64 -0.80
N THR A 152 18.94 2.09 -2.04
CA THR A 152 19.41 1.30 -3.20
C THR A 152 20.80 1.66 -3.67
N SER A 153 21.37 2.77 -3.20
CA SER A 153 22.68 3.24 -3.63
C SER A 153 23.58 3.54 -2.43
N PRO A 154 24.82 3.07 -2.44
CA PRO A 154 25.78 3.43 -1.41
C PRO A 154 26.15 4.91 -1.52
N TYR A 155 26.33 5.56 -0.40
CA TYR A 155 26.90 6.90 -0.30
C TYR A 155 27.93 6.94 0.82
N TYR A 156 28.92 7.82 0.65
CA TYR A 156 29.92 8.05 1.67
C TYR A 156 29.38 9.02 2.72
N GLY A 157 29.59 8.71 3.99
CA GLY A 157 29.33 9.64 5.08
C GLY A 157 30.38 10.75 5.16
N THR A 158 30.03 11.86 5.79
CA THR A 158 30.99 12.90 6.15
C THR A 158 31.95 12.39 7.26
N SER A 159 33.20 12.76 7.18
CA SER A 159 34.23 12.46 8.19
C SER A 159 34.61 13.71 8.98
N ASP A 160 35.09 13.52 10.19
CA ASP A 160 35.65 14.60 11.02
C ASP A 160 36.95 15.18 10.46
N PHE A 161 37.60 14.49 9.51
CA PHE A 161 38.80 14.95 8.84
C PHE A 161 38.48 15.69 7.55
N PRO A 162 38.90 16.93 7.34
CA PRO A 162 38.71 17.67 6.11
C PRO A 162 39.20 16.91 4.89
N GLY A 163 38.34 16.85 3.84
CA GLY A 163 38.66 16.18 2.57
C GLY A 163 38.60 14.65 2.60
N SER A 164 38.13 14.05 3.68
CA SER A 164 37.89 12.61 3.78
C SER A 164 36.43 12.24 3.89
N ALA A 165 36.10 10.98 3.62
CA ALA A 165 34.76 10.43 3.69
C ALA A 165 34.78 9.08 4.41
N VAL A 166 33.69 8.76 5.09
CA VAL A 166 33.49 7.48 5.78
C VAL A 166 32.80 6.52 4.85
N VAL A 167 33.31 5.32 4.70
CA VAL A 167 32.66 4.23 3.99
C VAL A 167 31.40 3.81 4.78
N ALA A 168 30.28 3.67 4.10
CA ALA A 168 29.06 3.21 4.72
C ALA A 168 29.27 1.83 5.36
N SER A 169 28.83 1.68 6.60
CA SER A 169 28.87 0.39 7.33
C SER A 169 27.75 -0.56 6.87
N THR A 170 26.80 -0.07 6.09
CA THR A 170 25.66 -0.84 5.57
C THR A 170 25.88 -1.18 4.10
N LEU A 171 25.75 -2.47 3.77
CA LEU A 171 25.73 -2.91 2.37
C LEU A 171 24.35 -2.62 1.77
N TYR A 172 24.35 -1.89 0.67
CA TYR A 172 23.14 -1.56 -0.07
C TYR A 172 22.88 -2.61 -1.15
N ASN A 173 21.63 -3.05 -1.25
CA ASN A 173 21.24 -3.99 -2.30
C ASN A 173 20.86 -3.20 -3.57
N GLN A 174 21.70 -3.32 -4.60
CA GLN A 174 21.44 -2.67 -5.90
C GLN A 174 20.31 -3.32 -6.69
N ASP A 175 19.91 -4.56 -6.35
CA ASP A 175 18.81 -5.30 -6.95
C ASP A 175 17.60 -5.37 -5.99
N PHE A 176 17.34 -4.27 -5.28
CA PHE A 176 16.22 -4.19 -4.34
C PHE A 176 14.90 -4.39 -5.08
N LYS A 177 14.06 -5.29 -4.58
CA LYS A 177 12.74 -5.61 -5.14
C LYS A 177 11.65 -5.13 -4.21
N PRO A 178 10.45 -4.81 -4.74
CA PRO A 178 9.30 -4.54 -3.89
C PRO A 178 8.95 -5.78 -3.07
N GLU A 179 8.43 -5.56 -1.89
CA GLU A 179 7.84 -6.60 -1.07
C GLU A 179 6.45 -6.92 -1.62
N ILE A 180 6.16 -8.19 -1.87
CA ILE A 180 4.86 -8.65 -2.36
C ILE A 180 4.19 -9.51 -1.30
N SER A 181 3.04 -9.04 -0.83
CA SER A 181 2.14 -9.78 0.06
C SER A 181 1.07 -10.46 -0.76
N THR A 182 0.91 -11.76 -0.59
CA THR A 182 -0.07 -12.58 -1.30
C THR A 182 -1.07 -13.12 -0.31
N ASN A 183 -2.36 -12.87 -0.55
CA ASN A 183 -3.47 -13.25 0.31
C ASN A 183 -4.42 -14.18 -0.44
N TYR A 184 -4.86 -15.23 0.24
CA TYR A 184 -5.93 -16.13 -0.17
C TYR A 184 -7.00 -16.16 0.90
N GLU A 185 -8.25 -16.00 0.49
CA GLU A 185 -9.38 -16.06 1.40
C GLU A 185 -10.46 -16.98 0.83
N ALA A 186 -11.13 -17.74 1.71
CA ALA A 186 -12.30 -18.51 1.39
C ALA A 186 -13.28 -18.47 2.58
N GLY A 187 -14.56 -18.32 2.28
CA GLY A 187 -15.55 -18.21 3.35
C GLY A 187 -16.96 -18.47 2.89
N PHE A 188 -17.85 -18.54 3.86
CA PHE A 188 -19.29 -18.65 3.61
C PHE A 188 -20.08 -17.88 4.68
N ASP A 189 -21.24 -17.39 4.29
CA ASP A 189 -22.28 -16.84 5.15
C ASP A 189 -23.52 -17.73 5.04
N LEU A 190 -23.90 -18.33 6.18
CA LEU A 190 -25.03 -19.24 6.29
C LEU A 190 -26.07 -18.64 7.24
N ARG A 191 -27.34 -18.57 6.78
CA ARG A 191 -28.48 -18.19 7.61
C ARG A 191 -29.56 -19.25 7.55
N MET A 192 -30.06 -19.60 8.71
CA MET A 192 -30.98 -20.71 8.89
C MET A 192 -32.15 -20.34 9.80
N PHE A 193 -33.24 -21.13 9.70
CA PHE A 193 -34.43 -21.05 10.59
C PHE A 193 -35.03 -19.63 10.62
N GLN A 194 -35.38 -19.11 9.42
CA GLN A 194 -35.93 -17.76 9.26
C GLN A 194 -34.99 -16.67 9.81
N ASN A 195 -33.69 -16.81 9.54
CA ASN A 195 -32.62 -15.92 10.00
C ASN A 195 -32.39 -15.89 11.52
N ARG A 196 -32.88 -16.89 12.26
CA ARG A 196 -32.66 -16.99 13.73
C ARG A 196 -31.24 -17.44 14.08
N ILE A 197 -30.59 -18.17 13.17
CA ILE A 197 -29.19 -18.61 13.31
C ILE A 197 -28.41 -18.06 12.11
N GLY A 198 -27.34 -17.37 12.41
CA GLY A 198 -26.37 -16.89 11.43
C GLY A 198 -24.97 -17.39 11.76
N LEU A 199 -24.24 -17.88 10.76
CA LEU A 199 -22.85 -18.29 10.86
C LEU A 199 -22.06 -17.67 9.70
N ASP A 200 -21.06 -16.86 10.00
CA ASP A 200 -20.08 -16.38 9.05
C ASP A 200 -18.72 -17.02 9.38
N PHE A 201 -18.15 -17.67 8.39
CA PHE A 201 -16.84 -18.31 8.51
C PHE A 201 -15.93 -17.80 7.41
N THR A 202 -14.71 -17.41 7.78
CA THR A 202 -13.66 -17.01 6.83
C THR A 202 -12.35 -17.65 7.23
N PHE A 203 -11.72 -18.32 6.29
CA PHE A 203 -10.34 -18.77 6.35
C PHE A 203 -9.49 -17.83 5.49
N TYR A 204 -8.35 -17.40 6.02
CA TYR A 204 -7.39 -16.59 5.28
C TYR A 204 -5.96 -17.12 5.45
N TYR A 205 -5.18 -17.00 4.40
CA TYR A 205 -3.76 -17.32 4.38
C TYR A 205 -2.99 -16.17 3.73
N ASN A 206 -2.01 -15.64 4.44
CA ASN A 206 -1.15 -14.55 3.98
C ASN A 206 0.30 -15.02 3.89
N ARG A 207 0.99 -14.60 2.84
CA ARG A 207 2.43 -14.83 2.66
C ARG A 207 3.07 -13.58 2.08
N THR A 208 4.07 -13.03 2.77
CA THR A 208 4.89 -11.92 2.31
C THR A 208 6.28 -12.40 1.89
N LYS A 209 6.79 -11.84 0.79
CA LYS A 209 8.12 -12.12 0.24
C LYS A 209 8.79 -10.81 -0.18
#